data_011a43f1d05fbeadc647497c8ffc8db5
#
_entry.id   011a43f1d05fbeadc647497c8ffc8db5
#
_cell.length_a   1.000
_cell.length_b   1.000
_cell.length_c   1.000
_cell.angle_alpha   90.00
_cell.angle_beta   90.00
_cell.angle_gamma   90.00
#
_symmetry.space_group_name_H-M   'P 1'
#
loop_
_entity.id
_entity.type
_entity.pdbx_description
1 polymer ?
#
loop_
_entity_poly.entity_id
_entity_poly.type
_entity_poly.pdbx_seq_one_letter_code
_entity_poly.pdbx_strand_id
1 'polypeptide(L)'
;MRSDSKVPLPADQVAALTRALIGSEPEAVTELTEGMYNAAYRVTVPGRGDLVLKVAPPDDVPSLRYESSLMATEVGFYERAQGLAPVPDVVASDFSRRLVDRDVMFMSALDGRSLRSAARRLSKVGRRAVRADLGAIVGRLHGVTGERFGYERAGGELSAATWREAFGSMTAAVLDDIPEHRVPIGGDPGEARMILHAASSALAAVETPVLVHFDLWDGNVFVAPQGGVERVSGIIDGERAFWGDPLADLVSTSLFRDPAADRDFLRGYAGASGTPLRFGDAARTRLAL
;
A
#
# COMPACT_ATOMS: atom_id res chain seq x y z
N MET A 1 4.65 18.67 -8.57
CA MET A 1 5.23 19.13 -7.29
C MET A 1 6.29 18.10 -6.94
N ARG A 2 7.58 18.44 -6.87
CA ARG A 2 8.59 17.51 -6.34
C ARG A 2 8.42 17.48 -4.83
N SER A 3 8.31 16.29 -4.25
CA SER A 3 8.37 16.11 -2.80
C SER A 3 9.83 16.22 -2.36
N ASP A 4 10.09 16.85 -1.23
CA ASP A 4 11.44 16.96 -0.66
C ASP A 4 11.99 15.57 -0.23
N SER A 5 11.12 14.58 -0.06
CA SER A 5 11.49 13.20 0.25
C SER A 5 12.03 12.41 -0.95
N LYS A 6 11.63 12.78 -2.18
CA LYS A 6 12.06 12.09 -3.40
C LYS A 6 13.45 12.58 -3.84
N VAL A 7 14.50 11.92 -3.37
CA VAL A 7 15.90 12.22 -3.73
C VAL A 7 16.41 11.21 -4.77
N PRO A 8 16.56 11.61 -6.04
CA PRO A 8 17.02 10.71 -7.10
C PRO A 8 18.47 10.27 -6.91
N LEU A 9 18.79 9.08 -7.43
CA LEU A 9 20.17 8.61 -7.59
C LEU A 9 20.76 9.08 -8.93
N PRO A 10 22.06 9.34 -9.00
CA PRO A 10 22.79 9.47 -10.27
C PRO A 10 22.66 8.19 -11.12
N ALA A 11 22.66 8.36 -12.45
CA ALA A 11 22.47 7.24 -13.38
C ALA A 11 23.55 6.14 -13.27
N ASP A 12 24.78 6.52 -12.94
CA ASP A 12 25.89 5.60 -12.70
C ASP A 12 25.67 4.73 -11.45
N GLN A 13 25.06 5.28 -10.38
CA GLN A 13 24.66 4.52 -9.22
C GLN A 13 23.52 3.54 -9.51
N VAL A 14 22.52 3.94 -10.31
CA VAL A 14 21.46 3.03 -10.76
C VAL A 14 22.05 1.89 -11.57
N ALA A 15 23.02 2.15 -12.48
CA ALA A 15 23.70 1.12 -13.23
C ALA A 15 24.53 0.20 -12.32
N ALA A 16 25.22 0.74 -11.31
CA ALA A 16 25.97 -0.04 -10.34
C ALA A 16 25.07 -0.98 -9.52
N LEU A 17 23.93 -0.49 -9.05
CA LEU A 17 22.93 -1.31 -8.36
C LEU A 17 22.40 -2.43 -9.26
N THR A 18 22.11 -2.11 -10.54
CA THR A 18 21.64 -3.09 -11.51
C THR A 18 22.69 -4.20 -11.71
N ARG A 19 23.95 -3.86 -11.90
CA ARG A 19 25.03 -4.86 -11.99
C ARG A 19 25.13 -5.73 -10.74
N ALA A 20 25.11 -5.09 -9.56
CA ALA A 20 25.33 -5.79 -8.29
C ALA A 20 24.16 -6.75 -7.95
N LEU A 21 22.91 -6.33 -8.13
CA LEU A 21 21.74 -7.06 -7.68
C LEU A 21 21.09 -7.93 -8.78
N ILE A 22 21.19 -7.50 -10.04
CA ILE A 22 20.59 -8.21 -11.18
C ILE A 22 21.62 -9.01 -11.98
N GLY A 23 22.91 -8.66 -11.88
CA GLY A 23 24.01 -9.32 -12.56
C GLY A 23 24.16 -8.95 -14.04
N SER A 24 23.60 -7.80 -14.45
CA SER A 24 23.63 -7.34 -15.86
C SER A 24 23.74 -5.83 -15.95
N GLU A 25 24.33 -5.32 -17.02
CA GLU A 25 24.28 -3.89 -17.36
C GLU A 25 22.88 -3.51 -17.83
N PRO A 26 22.33 -2.35 -17.40
CA PRO A 26 21.08 -1.85 -17.95
C PRO A 26 21.29 -1.33 -19.38
N GLU A 27 20.36 -1.63 -20.31
CA GLU A 27 20.32 -1.03 -21.63
C GLU A 27 19.77 0.39 -21.59
N ALA A 28 18.79 0.63 -20.73
CA ALA A 28 18.17 1.94 -20.54
C ALA A 28 17.74 2.15 -19.10
N VAL A 29 17.81 3.39 -18.63
CA VAL A 29 17.31 3.83 -17.32
C VAL A 29 16.47 5.07 -17.53
N THR A 30 15.23 5.06 -17.03
CA THR A 30 14.33 6.21 -17.10
C THR A 30 13.72 6.46 -15.71
N GLU A 31 13.88 7.66 -15.17
CA GLU A 31 13.24 8.02 -13.91
C GLU A 31 11.71 8.05 -14.06
N LEU A 32 11.01 7.40 -13.15
CA LEU A 32 9.55 7.48 -13.01
C LEU A 32 9.22 8.65 -12.10
N THR A 33 8.67 9.72 -12.68
CA THR A 33 8.41 10.97 -11.95
C THR A 33 7.10 10.97 -11.16
N GLU A 34 6.22 10.00 -11.40
CA GLU A 34 5.01 9.77 -10.60
C GLU A 34 5.40 9.17 -9.25
N GLY A 35 4.64 9.49 -8.19
CA GLY A 35 4.99 9.10 -6.81
C GLY A 35 5.74 10.21 -6.06
N MET A 36 5.55 10.25 -4.74
CA MET A 36 5.99 11.38 -3.91
C MET A 36 7.04 10.99 -2.86
N TYR A 37 7.24 9.71 -2.58
CA TYR A 37 8.09 9.24 -1.49
C TYR A 37 9.39 8.61 -2.00
N ASN A 38 9.32 7.46 -2.62
CA ASN A 38 10.47 6.75 -3.16
C ASN A 38 10.93 7.34 -4.50
N ALA A 39 12.25 7.37 -4.76
CA ALA A 39 12.75 7.51 -6.12
C ALA A 39 12.53 6.20 -6.86
N ALA A 40 12.02 6.25 -8.09
CA ALA A 40 11.73 5.07 -8.88
C ALA A 40 12.27 5.20 -10.30
N TYR A 41 12.76 4.10 -10.85
CA TYR A 41 13.36 4.03 -12.17
C TYR A 41 12.83 2.81 -12.92
N ARG A 42 12.46 3.00 -14.19
CA ARG A 42 12.33 1.90 -15.13
C ARG A 42 13.71 1.57 -15.66
N VAL A 43 14.10 0.33 -15.51
CA VAL A 43 15.42 -0.20 -15.89
C VAL A 43 15.22 -1.33 -16.90
N THR A 44 15.60 -1.12 -18.16
CA THR A 44 15.54 -2.18 -19.18
C THR A 44 16.79 -3.04 -19.08
N VAL A 45 16.60 -4.34 -18.87
CA VAL A 45 17.68 -5.31 -18.66
C VAL A 45 17.68 -6.36 -19.78
N PRO A 46 18.84 -6.60 -20.44
CA PRO A 46 18.95 -7.61 -21.51
C PRO A 46 18.43 -8.98 -21.07
N GLY A 47 17.54 -9.55 -21.86
CA GLY A 47 16.97 -10.88 -21.62
C GLY A 47 15.97 -10.99 -20.44
N ARG A 48 15.72 -9.90 -19.71
CA ARG A 48 14.74 -9.86 -18.61
C ARG A 48 13.59 -8.86 -18.84
N GLY A 49 13.76 -7.94 -19.81
CA GLY A 49 12.78 -6.88 -20.04
C GLY A 49 12.87 -5.73 -19.04
N ASP A 50 11.75 -5.06 -18.81
CA ASP A 50 11.68 -3.91 -17.93
C ASP A 50 11.51 -4.32 -16.47
N LEU A 51 12.36 -3.78 -15.61
CA LEU A 51 12.24 -3.83 -14.16
C LEU A 51 11.94 -2.42 -13.62
N VAL A 52 11.42 -2.35 -12.41
CA VAL A 52 11.32 -1.10 -11.65
C VAL A 52 12.26 -1.19 -10.45
N LEU A 53 13.20 -0.26 -10.36
CA LEU A 53 13.99 -0.01 -9.16
C LEU A 53 13.29 1.04 -8.31
N LYS A 54 12.98 0.72 -7.07
CA LYS A 54 12.59 1.67 -6.01
C LYS A 54 13.78 1.92 -5.09
N VAL A 55 13.95 3.17 -4.69
CA VAL A 55 15.00 3.62 -3.77
C VAL A 55 14.35 4.46 -2.70
N ALA A 56 14.51 4.07 -1.44
CA ALA A 56 13.96 4.80 -0.30
C ALA A 56 14.56 6.20 -0.18
N PRO A 57 13.90 7.15 0.50
CA PRO A 57 14.51 8.41 0.89
C PRO A 57 15.78 8.19 1.74
N PRO A 58 16.72 9.14 1.77
CA PRO A 58 17.84 9.10 2.73
C PRO A 58 17.33 9.35 4.16
N ASP A 59 18.10 8.92 5.16
CA ASP A 59 17.71 8.95 6.58
C ASP A 59 17.53 10.36 7.17
N ASP A 60 18.07 11.39 6.53
CA ASP A 60 17.90 12.80 6.93
C ASP A 60 16.56 13.41 6.51
N VAL A 61 15.76 12.69 5.73
CA VAL A 61 14.39 13.09 5.39
C VAL A 61 13.47 12.82 6.57
N PRO A 62 12.76 13.83 7.09
CA PRO A 62 11.81 13.64 8.18
C PRO A 62 10.75 12.59 7.83
N SER A 63 10.57 11.61 8.70
CA SER A 63 9.59 10.54 8.56
C SER A 63 8.77 10.36 9.83
N LEU A 64 7.54 9.89 9.69
CA LEU A 64 6.69 9.54 10.83
C LEU A 64 7.12 8.20 11.42
N ARG A 65 6.82 7.98 12.70
CA ARG A 65 7.20 6.73 13.40
C ARG A 65 6.70 5.48 12.69
N TYR A 66 5.52 5.54 12.07
CA TYR A 66 4.99 4.41 11.32
C TYR A 66 5.68 4.20 9.97
N GLU A 67 6.45 5.16 9.46
CA GLU A 67 7.12 5.08 8.15
C GLU A 67 8.48 4.38 8.20
N SER A 68 8.86 3.82 9.34
CA SER A 68 10.07 3.00 9.44
C SER A 68 9.92 1.69 8.63
N SER A 69 10.96 1.28 7.90
CA SER A 69 11.01 0.00 7.16
C SER A 69 9.91 -0.19 6.11
N LEU A 70 9.43 0.89 5.49
CA LEU A 70 8.35 0.83 4.49
C LEU A 70 8.68 -0.12 3.33
N MET A 71 9.90 -0.06 2.78
CA MET A 71 10.30 -0.91 1.65
C MET A 71 10.35 -2.40 2.03
N ALA A 72 10.79 -2.73 3.24
CA ALA A 72 10.75 -4.11 3.72
C ALA A 72 9.30 -4.59 3.93
N THR A 73 8.42 -3.71 4.37
CA THR A 73 6.96 -3.99 4.46
C THR A 73 6.38 -4.25 3.07
N GLU A 74 6.76 -3.46 2.06
CA GLU A 74 6.30 -3.64 0.68
C GLU A 74 6.76 -4.98 0.09
N VAL A 75 8.04 -5.35 0.30
CA VAL A 75 8.55 -6.67 -0.10
C VAL A 75 7.74 -7.79 0.54
N GLY A 76 7.57 -7.75 1.86
CA GLY A 76 6.78 -8.75 2.59
C GLY A 76 5.32 -8.80 2.17
N PHE A 77 4.72 -7.66 1.80
CA PHE A 77 3.37 -7.62 1.23
C PHE A 77 3.32 -8.35 -0.11
N TYR A 78 4.23 -8.04 -1.04
CA TYR A 78 4.25 -8.69 -2.36
C TYR A 78 4.45 -10.20 -2.24
N GLU A 79 5.36 -10.66 -1.39
CA GLU A 79 5.58 -12.09 -1.15
C GLU A 79 4.31 -12.82 -0.69
N ARG A 80 3.52 -12.20 0.21
CA ARG A 80 2.26 -12.77 0.71
C ARG A 80 1.12 -12.68 -0.29
N ALA A 81 1.13 -11.66 -1.14
CA ALA A 81 0.09 -11.41 -2.15
C ALA A 81 0.28 -12.23 -3.43
N GLN A 82 1.44 -12.88 -3.62
CA GLN A 82 1.68 -13.73 -4.80
C GLN A 82 0.63 -14.82 -4.94
N GLY A 83 0.08 -14.96 -6.14
CA GLY A 83 -1.01 -15.91 -6.44
C GLY A 83 -2.40 -15.48 -5.95
N LEU A 84 -2.51 -14.46 -5.10
CA LEU A 84 -3.77 -13.92 -4.58
C LEU A 84 -4.18 -12.64 -5.29
N ALA A 85 -3.20 -11.80 -5.63
CA ALA A 85 -3.38 -10.54 -6.32
C ALA A 85 -2.36 -10.39 -7.44
N PRO A 86 -2.65 -9.63 -8.50
CA PRO A 86 -1.66 -9.28 -9.49
C PRO A 86 -0.74 -8.20 -8.91
N VAL A 87 0.36 -8.62 -8.33
CA VAL A 87 1.41 -7.76 -7.74
C VAL A 87 2.71 -7.94 -8.52
N PRO A 88 3.65 -6.97 -8.45
CA PRO A 88 4.99 -7.18 -9.00
C PRO A 88 5.70 -8.37 -8.34
N ASP A 89 6.52 -9.07 -9.13
CA ASP A 89 7.49 -10.02 -8.59
C ASP A 89 8.68 -9.25 -8.02
N VAL A 90 9.05 -9.48 -6.77
CA VAL A 90 10.28 -8.96 -6.19
C VAL A 90 11.45 -9.74 -6.78
N VAL A 91 12.33 -9.05 -7.51
CA VAL A 91 13.47 -9.67 -8.21
C VAL A 91 14.71 -9.66 -7.32
N ALA A 92 14.95 -8.57 -6.62
CA ALA A 92 16.04 -8.42 -5.66
C ALA A 92 15.76 -7.27 -4.70
N SER A 93 16.29 -7.34 -3.48
CA SER A 93 16.26 -6.22 -2.54
C SER A 93 17.57 -6.16 -1.76
N ASP A 94 17.97 -4.95 -1.34
CA ASP A 94 19.10 -4.75 -0.42
C ASP A 94 18.73 -3.74 0.67
N PHE A 95 18.68 -4.23 1.91
CA PHE A 95 18.45 -3.46 3.12
C PHE A 95 19.73 -3.35 3.95
N SER A 96 20.87 -3.87 3.44
CA SER A 96 22.17 -3.77 4.10
C SER A 96 22.78 -2.38 4.02
N ARG A 97 22.30 -1.57 3.06
CA ARG A 97 22.78 -0.20 2.76
C ARG A 97 24.27 -0.11 2.42
N ARG A 98 24.89 -1.23 1.99
CA ARG A 98 26.31 -1.28 1.64
C ARG A 98 26.60 -0.84 0.21
N LEU A 99 25.61 -0.99 -0.70
CA LEU A 99 25.75 -0.59 -2.10
C LEU A 99 25.39 0.88 -2.30
N VAL A 100 24.38 1.35 -1.60
CA VAL A 100 23.96 2.73 -1.48
C VAL A 100 23.40 2.90 -0.07
N ASP A 101 23.56 4.09 0.53
CA ASP A 101 23.11 4.37 1.90
C ASP A 101 21.58 4.55 1.98
N ARG A 102 20.85 3.60 1.37
CA ARG A 102 19.38 3.58 1.30
C ARG A 102 18.89 2.17 1.01
N ASP A 103 17.65 1.87 1.44
CA ASP A 103 16.97 0.64 1.07
C ASP A 103 16.60 0.66 -0.41
N VAL A 104 16.79 -0.46 -1.10
CA VAL A 104 16.49 -0.60 -2.52
C VAL A 104 15.76 -1.89 -2.82
N MET A 105 14.89 -1.87 -3.84
CA MET A 105 14.18 -3.04 -4.34
C MET A 105 14.06 -2.97 -5.87
N PHE A 106 14.38 -4.08 -6.53
CA PHE A 106 14.02 -4.34 -7.92
C PHE A 106 12.78 -5.23 -7.97
N MET A 107 11.82 -4.83 -8.77
CA MET A 107 10.61 -5.60 -9.02
C MET A 107 10.26 -5.63 -10.51
N SER A 108 9.42 -6.58 -10.94
CA SER A 108 8.91 -6.62 -12.31
C SER A 108 8.07 -5.38 -12.63
N ALA A 109 8.16 -4.88 -13.85
CA ALA A 109 7.27 -3.84 -14.33
C ALA A 109 5.90 -4.44 -14.62
N LEU A 110 4.83 -3.76 -14.18
CA LEU A 110 3.45 -4.16 -14.48
C LEU A 110 3.01 -3.61 -15.84
N ASP A 111 2.19 -4.39 -16.52
CA ASP A 111 1.51 -3.97 -17.75
C ASP A 111 0.34 -3.03 -17.45
N GLY A 112 0.08 -2.11 -18.39
CA GLY A 112 -1.05 -1.21 -18.31
C GLY A 112 -0.70 0.19 -17.81
N ARG A 113 -1.66 0.82 -17.15
CA ARG A 113 -1.53 2.19 -16.63
C ARG A 113 -2.35 2.34 -15.35
N SER A 114 -2.02 3.33 -14.52
CA SER A 114 -2.80 3.59 -13.31
C SER A 114 -4.27 3.87 -13.62
N LEU A 115 -5.17 3.38 -12.78
CA LEU A 115 -6.60 3.63 -12.88
C LEU A 115 -6.89 5.14 -12.87
N ARG A 116 -6.13 5.93 -12.11
CA ARG A 116 -6.20 7.39 -12.10
C ARG A 116 -6.01 7.97 -13.51
N SER A 117 -5.00 7.53 -14.24
CA SER A 117 -4.73 8.00 -15.60
C SER A 117 -5.73 7.48 -16.63
N ALA A 118 -6.28 6.28 -16.38
CA ALA A 118 -7.26 5.63 -17.23
C ALA A 118 -8.70 6.14 -17.03
N ALA A 119 -9.04 6.65 -15.83
CA ALA A 119 -10.40 6.86 -15.34
C ALA A 119 -11.35 7.59 -16.32
N ARG A 120 -10.84 8.60 -17.04
CA ARG A 120 -11.64 9.37 -18.01
C ARG A 120 -11.98 8.59 -19.30
N ARG A 121 -11.21 7.53 -19.60
CA ARG A 121 -11.33 6.73 -20.84
C ARG A 121 -12.06 5.42 -20.61
N LEU A 122 -12.26 5.04 -19.34
CA LEU A 122 -12.99 3.82 -19.00
C LEU A 122 -14.45 3.91 -19.41
N SER A 123 -14.93 2.89 -20.12
CA SER A 123 -16.35 2.69 -20.38
C SER A 123 -17.12 2.41 -19.06
N LYS A 124 -18.44 2.54 -19.07
CA LYS A 124 -19.26 2.17 -17.91
C LYS A 124 -19.07 0.69 -17.53
N VAL A 125 -18.92 -0.18 -18.54
CA VAL A 125 -18.68 -1.62 -18.34
C VAL A 125 -17.29 -1.84 -17.72
N GLY A 126 -16.25 -1.20 -18.28
CA GLY A 126 -14.89 -1.27 -17.75
C GLY A 126 -14.80 -0.80 -16.30
N ARG A 127 -15.43 0.34 -15.95
CA ARG A 127 -15.46 0.81 -14.55
C ARG A 127 -16.07 -0.22 -13.60
N ARG A 128 -17.17 -0.85 -13.97
CA ARG A 128 -17.82 -1.88 -13.16
C ARG A 128 -16.95 -3.14 -13.03
N ALA A 129 -16.29 -3.54 -14.11
CA ALA A 129 -15.38 -4.68 -14.11
C ALA A 129 -14.17 -4.43 -13.18
N VAL A 130 -13.52 -3.27 -13.31
CA VAL A 130 -12.39 -2.87 -12.46
C VAL A 130 -12.79 -2.83 -10.98
N ARG A 131 -13.97 -2.27 -10.63
CA ARG A 131 -14.44 -2.25 -9.24
C ARG A 131 -14.71 -3.67 -8.72
N ALA A 132 -15.28 -4.56 -9.51
CA ALA A 132 -15.49 -5.94 -9.12
C ALA A 132 -14.18 -6.70 -8.97
N ASP A 133 -13.20 -6.49 -9.88
CA ASP A 133 -11.86 -7.08 -9.77
C ASP A 133 -11.14 -6.62 -8.50
N LEU A 134 -11.17 -5.31 -8.21
CA LEU A 134 -10.53 -4.76 -7.02
C LEU A 134 -11.16 -5.35 -5.75
N GLY A 135 -12.50 -5.45 -5.70
CA GLY A 135 -13.17 -6.11 -4.60
C GLY A 135 -12.75 -7.58 -4.44
N ALA A 136 -12.63 -8.32 -5.54
CA ALA A 136 -12.19 -9.71 -5.51
C ALA A 136 -10.71 -9.85 -5.05
N ILE A 137 -9.84 -8.93 -5.46
CA ILE A 137 -8.45 -8.87 -5.01
C ILE A 137 -8.40 -8.67 -3.49
N VAL A 138 -9.07 -7.62 -2.98
CA VAL A 138 -9.12 -7.32 -1.54
C VAL A 138 -9.72 -8.50 -0.75
N GLY A 139 -10.78 -9.13 -1.29
CA GLY A 139 -11.38 -10.31 -0.64
C GLY A 139 -10.43 -11.49 -0.51
N ARG A 140 -9.53 -11.72 -1.49
CA ARG A 140 -8.49 -12.76 -1.40
C ARG A 140 -7.37 -12.38 -0.43
N LEU A 141 -6.91 -11.12 -0.43
CA LEU A 141 -5.91 -10.62 0.51
C LEU A 141 -6.40 -10.76 1.96
N HIS A 142 -7.66 -10.45 2.23
CA HIS A 142 -8.26 -10.62 3.56
C HIS A 142 -8.47 -12.09 3.97
N GLY A 143 -8.27 -13.04 3.06
CA GLY A 143 -8.16 -14.46 3.38
C GLY A 143 -6.81 -14.84 4.04
N VAL A 144 -5.81 -13.96 3.96
CA VAL A 144 -4.52 -14.14 4.64
C VAL A 144 -4.63 -13.53 6.04
N THR A 145 -4.39 -14.34 7.07
CA THR A 145 -4.51 -13.91 8.47
C THR A 145 -3.15 -13.90 9.16
N GLY A 146 -2.96 -12.92 10.05
CA GLY A 146 -1.78 -12.78 10.88
C GLY A 146 -1.99 -13.32 12.30
N GLU A 147 -0.92 -13.40 13.08
CA GLU A 147 -0.97 -13.79 14.49
C GLU A 147 -1.27 -12.60 15.43
N ARG A 148 -0.94 -11.39 14.98
CA ARG A 148 -1.07 -10.15 15.75
C ARG A 148 -1.61 -9.04 14.85
N PHE A 149 -2.23 -8.05 15.45
CA PHE A 149 -2.66 -6.82 14.78
C PHE A 149 -1.54 -5.79 14.72
N GLY A 150 -1.61 -4.88 13.74
CA GLY A 150 -0.70 -3.76 13.55
C GLY A 150 0.40 -4.03 12.54
N TYR A 151 1.46 -3.23 12.59
CA TYR A 151 2.59 -3.35 11.68
C TYR A 151 3.51 -4.50 12.07
N GLU A 152 3.92 -5.31 11.09
CA GLU A 152 4.91 -6.38 11.28
C GLU A 152 6.32 -5.79 11.17
N ARG A 153 6.89 -5.39 12.30
CA ARG A 153 8.21 -4.72 12.35
C ARG A 153 9.08 -5.29 13.45
N ALA A 154 10.39 -5.18 13.26
CA ALA A 154 11.34 -5.44 14.32
C ALA A 154 11.04 -4.54 15.53
N GLY A 155 10.92 -5.13 16.74
CA GLY A 155 10.58 -4.42 17.97
C GLY A 155 9.11 -4.46 18.37
N GLY A 156 8.18 -4.68 17.44
CA GLY A 156 6.75 -4.89 17.75
C GLY A 156 6.00 -3.70 18.35
N GLU A 157 6.57 -2.50 18.31
CA GLU A 157 6.06 -1.30 19.00
C GLU A 157 4.65 -0.87 18.54
N LEU A 158 4.30 -1.13 17.26
CA LEU A 158 3.00 -0.81 16.68
C LEU A 158 2.18 -2.07 16.38
N SER A 159 2.36 -3.13 17.16
CA SER A 159 1.58 -4.36 17.06
C SER A 159 1.06 -4.81 18.44
N ALA A 160 -0.12 -5.46 18.45
CA ALA A 160 -0.74 -5.92 19.67
C ALA A 160 -1.55 -7.21 19.45
N ALA A 161 -2.02 -7.82 20.55
CA ALA A 161 -2.87 -9.00 20.51
C ALA A 161 -4.31 -8.69 20.07
N THR A 162 -4.77 -7.45 20.24
CA THR A 162 -6.11 -7.00 19.87
C THR A 162 -6.05 -5.81 18.91
N TRP A 163 -7.07 -5.70 18.04
CA TRP A 163 -7.17 -4.55 17.12
C TRP A 163 -7.28 -3.22 17.87
N ARG A 164 -8.03 -3.20 18.96
CA ARG A 164 -8.16 -2.00 19.79
C ARG A 164 -6.82 -1.47 20.28
N GLU A 165 -5.95 -2.34 20.77
CA GLU A 165 -4.62 -1.96 21.25
C GLU A 165 -3.70 -1.56 20.11
N ALA A 166 -3.68 -2.34 19.01
CA ALA A 166 -2.86 -2.04 17.84
C ALA A 166 -3.27 -0.71 17.20
N PHE A 167 -4.56 -0.51 16.92
CA PHE A 167 -5.08 0.73 16.35
C PHE A 167 -4.82 1.93 17.27
N GLY A 168 -4.96 1.73 18.58
CA GLY A 168 -4.66 2.75 19.58
C GLY A 168 -3.18 3.16 19.56
N SER A 169 -2.25 2.21 19.52
CA SER A 169 -0.81 2.51 19.46
C SER A 169 -0.39 3.13 18.11
N MET A 170 -0.91 2.63 16.99
CA MET A 170 -0.68 3.19 15.65
C MET A 170 -1.15 4.65 15.57
N THR A 171 -2.36 4.92 16.05
CA THR A 171 -2.92 6.28 16.06
C THR A 171 -2.19 7.19 17.04
N ALA A 172 -1.82 6.68 18.22
CA ALA A 172 -1.05 7.46 19.20
C ALA A 172 0.29 7.90 18.61
N ALA A 173 0.99 7.02 17.89
CA ALA A 173 2.24 7.36 17.23
C ALA A 173 2.07 8.52 16.24
N VAL A 174 1.03 8.50 15.40
CA VAL A 174 0.72 9.60 14.47
C VAL A 174 0.39 10.90 15.22
N LEU A 175 -0.42 10.83 16.29
CA LEU A 175 -0.80 12.00 17.09
C LEU A 175 0.41 12.60 17.85
N ASP A 176 1.38 11.78 18.23
CA ASP A 176 2.62 12.23 18.88
C ASP A 176 3.61 12.85 17.89
N ASP A 177 3.58 12.44 16.62
CA ASP A 177 4.40 13.02 15.55
C ASP A 177 3.93 14.43 15.13
N ILE A 178 2.64 14.76 15.29
CA ILE A 178 2.07 16.05 14.89
C ILE A 178 2.83 17.26 15.47
N PRO A 179 3.04 17.37 16.80
CA PRO A 179 3.77 18.49 17.38
C PRO A 179 5.27 18.44 17.03
N GLU A 180 5.87 17.25 16.90
CA GLU A 180 7.27 17.07 16.55
C GLU A 180 7.57 17.61 15.16
N HIS A 181 6.72 17.28 14.18
CA HIS A 181 6.86 17.74 12.79
C HIS A 181 6.13 19.07 12.50
N ARG A 182 5.49 19.67 13.51
CA ARG A 182 4.75 20.94 13.40
C ARG A 182 3.69 20.93 12.30
N VAL A 183 3.03 19.79 12.11
CA VAL A 183 1.99 19.61 11.10
C VAL A 183 0.72 20.36 11.55
N PRO A 184 0.20 21.31 10.75
CA PRO A 184 -1.08 21.95 11.08
C PRO A 184 -2.22 20.95 10.85
N ILE A 185 -2.90 20.56 11.91
CA ILE A 185 -4.12 19.74 11.84
C ILE A 185 -5.33 20.60 12.18
N GLY A 186 -6.49 20.26 11.61
CA GLY A 186 -7.75 20.99 11.81
C GLY A 186 -8.48 20.64 13.11
N GLY A 187 -7.78 20.13 14.16
CA GLY A 187 -8.39 19.71 15.43
C GLY A 187 -7.37 19.56 16.54
N ASP A 188 -7.86 19.20 17.73
CA ASP A 188 -7.04 18.94 18.92
C ASP A 188 -6.67 17.45 18.99
N PRO A 189 -5.38 17.08 19.09
CA PRO A 189 -4.95 15.70 19.35
C PRO A 189 -5.63 15.05 20.57
N GLY A 190 -5.98 15.85 21.59
CA GLY A 190 -6.73 15.38 22.77
C GLY A 190 -8.16 14.93 22.42
N GLU A 191 -8.84 15.68 21.55
CA GLU A 191 -10.17 15.27 21.06
C GLU A 191 -10.10 13.95 20.27
N ALA A 192 -9.09 13.79 19.40
CA ALA A 192 -8.87 12.55 18.66
C ALA A 192 -8.70 11.35 19.62
N ARG A 193 -7.93 11.51 20.71
CA ARG A 193 -7.76 10.46 21.73
C ARG A 193 -9.06 10.13 22.46
N MET A 194 -9.90 11.14 22.76
CA MET A 194 -11.21 10.91 23.36
C MET A 194 -12.16 10.16 22.41
N ILE A 195 -12.17 10.48 21.12
CA ILE A 195 -12.96 9.79 20.10
C ILE A 195 -12.53 8.31 20.02
N LEU A 196 -11.23 8.04 19.99
CA LEU A 196 -10.70 6.68 20.00
C LEU A 196 -11.13 5.88 21.23
N HIS A 197 -11.08 6.50 22.39
CA HIS A 197 -11.54 5.88 23.64
C HIS A 197 -13.03 5.56 23.60
N ALA A 198 -13.86 6.48 23.12
CA ALA A 198 -15.30 6.28 22.96
C ALA A 198 -15.64 5.15 21.96
N ALA A 199 -14.81 4.95 20.93
CA ALA A 199 -14.97 3.91 19.93
C ALA A 199 -14.43 2.54 20.35
N SER A 200 -13.92 2.39 21.56
CA SER A 200 -13.23 1.20 22.08
C SER A 200 -13.99 -0.12 21.87
N SER A 201 -15.31 -0.12 22.08
CA SER A 201 -16.16 -1.30 21.87
C SER A 201 -16.28 -1.66 20.38
N ALA A 202 -16.34 -0.66 19.48
CA ALA A 202 -16.39 -0.92 18.04
C ALA A 202 -15.06 -1.51 17.54
N LEU A 203 -13.91 -1.03 18.03
CA LEU A 203 -12.59 -1.58 17.71
C LEU A 203 -12.43 -3.01 18.26
N ALA A 204 -12.96 -3.31 19.45
CA ALA A 204 -12.90 -4.64 20.04
C ALA A 204 -13.72 -5.70 19.28
N ALA A 205 -14.61 -5.29 18.37
CA ALA A 205 -15.38 -6.21 17.54
C ALA A 205 -14.58 -6.85 16.39
N VAL A 206 -13.32 -6.46 16.19
CA VAL A 206 -12.43 -7.06 15.20
C VAL A 206 -11.60 -8.16 15.87
N GLU A 207 -11.86 -9.39 15.50
CA GLU A 207 -11.27 -10.58 16.15
C GLU A 207 -10.12 -11.20 15.36
N THR A 208 -10.10 -11.00 14.04
CA THR A 208 -9.11 -11.64 13.16
C THR A 208 -8.30 -10.59 12.42
N PRO A 209 -6.96 -10.58 12.58
CA PRO A 209 -6.09 -9.72 11.81
C PRO A 209 -5.97 -10.24 10.37
N VAL A 210 -6.40 -9.46 9.40
CA VAL A 210 -6.26 -9.77 7.97
C VAL A 210 -5.16 -8.93 7.34
N LEU A 211 -4.62 -9.38 6.20
CA LEU A 211 -3.64 -8.61 5.44
C LEU A 211 -4.33 -7.42 4.75
N VAL A 212 -4.05 -6.21 5.23
CA VAL A 212 -4.56 -4.94 4.72
C VAL A 212 -3.48 -4.25 3.90
N HIS A 213 -3.82 -3.77 2.72
CA HIS A 213 -2.91 -2.95 1.89
C HIS A 213 -2.88 -1.49 2.35
N PHE A 214 -4.03 -0.96 2.71
CA PHE A 214 -4.29 0.38 3.23
C PHE A 214 -4.15 1.55 2.24
N ASP A 215 -3.45 1.39 1.12
CA ASP A 215 -3.24 2.48 0.13
C ASP A 215 -3.71 2.11 -1.29
N LEU A 216 -4.90 1.48 -1.43
CA LEU A 216 -5.48 1.06 -2.72
C LEU A 216 -6.31 2.16 -3.40
N TRP A 217 -5.79 3.37 -3.48
CA TRP A 217 -6.42 4.43 -4.27
C TRP A 217 -6.13 4.27 -5.78
N ASP A 218 -6.84 5.01 -6.63
CA ASP A 218 -6.78 4.87 -8.08
C ASP A 218 -5.36 5.03 -8.70
N GLY A 219 -4.39 5.59 -7.96
CA GLY A 219 -2.99 5.70 -8.40
C GLY A 219 -2.23 4.39 -8.31
N ASN A 220 -2.55 3.57 -7.30
CA ASN A 220 -1.86 2.32 -6.99
C ASN A 220 -2.53 1.08 -7.61
N VAL A 221 -3.61 1.28 -8.37
CA VAL A 221 -4.29 0.23 -9.13
C VAL A 221 -3.98 0.38 -10.61
N PHE A 222 -3.42 -0.66 -11.24
CA PHE A 222 -3.14 -0.70 -12.66
C PHE A 222 -4.25 -1.41 -13.41
N VAL A 223 -4.51 -0.95 -14.63
CA VAL A 223 -5.53 -1.52 -15.51
C VAL A 223 -5.00 -1.70 -16.92
N ALA A 224 -5.38 -2.81 -17.55
CA ALA A 224 -5.07 -3.14 -18.93
C ALA A 224 -6.31 -3.76 -19.62
N PRO A 225 -6.45 -3.64 -20.96
CA PRO A 225 -7.50 -4.29 -21.70
C PRO A 225 -7.35 -5.83 -21.66
N GLN A 226 -8.42 -6.51 -21.30
CA GLN A 226 -8.54 -7.97 -21.40
C GLN A 226 -9.87 -8.31 -22.07
N GLY A 227 -9.83 -8.97 -23.24
CA GLY A 227 -11.03 -9.29 -24.00
C GLY A 227 -11.87 -8.05 -24.40
N GLY A 228 -11.22 -6.89 -24.62
CA GLY A 228 -11.88 -5.64 -24.99
C GLY A 228 -12.52 -4.85 -23.84
N VAL A 229 -12.31 -5.30 -22.60
CA VAL A 229 -12.76 -4.61 -21.38
C VAL A 229 -11.55 -4.38 -20.48
N GLU A 230 -11.46 -3.20 -19.88
CA GLU A 230 -10.41 -2.94 -18.89
C GLU A 230 -10.65 -3.76 -17.62
N ARG A 231 -9.58 -4.40 -17.16
CA ARG A 231 -9.52 -5.21 -15.94
C ARG A 231 -8.33 -4.75 -15.08
N VAL A 232 -8.34 -5.06 -13.81
CA VAL A 232 -7.18 -4.82 -12.95
C VAL A 232 -6.04 -5.73 -13.39
N SER A 233 -4.91 -5.12 -13.80
CA SER A 233 -3.68 -5.80 -14.21
C SER A 233 -2.62 -5.80 -13.12
N GLY A 234 -2.76 -4.95 -12.09
CA GLY A 234 -1.83 -4.92 -10.97
C GLY A 234 -2.23 -3.98 -9.86
N ILE A 235 -1.66 -4.23 -8.67
CA ILE A 235 -1.66 -3.31 -7.53
C ILE A 235 -0.24 -3.11 -7.04
N ILE A 236 0.10 -1.90 -6.61
CA ILE A 236 1.43 -1.49 -6.17
C ILE A 236 1.39 -0.68 -4.88
N ASP A 237 2.55 -0.39 -4.32
CA ASP A 237 2.75 0.43 -3.11
C ASP A 237 2.11 -0.18 -1.85
N GLY A 238 2.40 -1.47 -1.58
CA GLY A 238 2.02 -2.17 -0.36
C GLY A 238 2.87 -1.79 0.86
N GLU A 239 3.60 -0.68 0.82
CA GLU A 239 4.51 -0.24 1.87
C GLU A 239 3.82 0.13 3.19
N ARG A 240 2.52 0.46 3.12
CA ARG A 240 1.68 0.79 4.29
C ARG A 240 0.85 -0.40 4.80
N ALA A 241 1.14 -1.61 4.31
CA ALA A 241 0.41 -2.81 4.71
C ALA A 241 0.59 -3.13 6.19
N PHE A 242 -0.47 -3.64 6.78
CA PHE A 242 -0.50 -4.10 8.17
C PHE A 242 -1.53 -5.22 8.37
N TRP A 243 -1.51 -5.83 9.53
CA TRP A 243 -2.51 -6.80 9.95
C TRP A 243 -3.63 -6.11 10.72
N GLY A 244 -4.86 -6.11 10.20
CA GLY A 244 -5.91 -5.28 10.79
C GLY A 244 -7.34 -5.63 10.44
N ASP A 245 -8.19 -4.62 10.63
CA ASP A 245 -9.61 -4.65 10.27
C ASP A 245 -9.78 -4.69 8.75
N PRO A 246 -10.54 -5.63 8.18
CA PRO A 246 -10.83 -5.66 6.74
C PRO A 246 -11.51 -4.39 6.21
N LEU A 247 -12.12 -3.57 7.07
CA LEU A 247 -12.70 -2.29 6.66
C LEU A 247 -11.64 -1.22 6.35
N ALA A 248 -10.40 -1.37 6.81
CA ALA A 248 -9.36 -0.38 6.60
C ALA A 248 -9.02 -0.17 5.12
N ASP A 249 -9.07 -1.22 4.27
CA ASP A 249 -8.87 -1.06 2.82
C ASP A 249 -10.01 -0.28 2.13
N LEU A 250 -11.17 -0.18 2.76
CA LEU A 250 -12.28 0.61 2.20
C LEU A 250 -12.03 2.11 2.26
N VAL A 251 -11.17 2.56 3.18
CA VAL A 251 -10.81 3.97 3.32
C VAL A 251 -10.13 4.46 2.04
N SER A 252 -9.13 3.75 1.55
CA SER A 252 -8.39 4.13 0.33
C SER A 252 -9.13 3.79 -0.96
N THR A 253 -9.81 2.64 -1.03
CA THR A 253 -10.57 2.23 -2.22
C THR A 253 -11.83 3.06 -2.48
N SER A 254 -12.32 3.78 -1.48
CA SER A 254 -13.58 4.55 -1.54
C SER A 254 -13.41 6.03 -1.20
N LEU A 255 -12.21 6.59 -1.28
CA LEU A 255 -11.88 7.97 -0.88
C LEU A 255 -13.05 8.94 -1.11
N PHE A 256 -13.55 9.55 -0.02
CA PHE A 256 -14.65 10.52 0.01
C PHE A 256 -16.00 9.99 -0.51
N ARG A 257 -16.20 8.67 -0.60
CA ARG A 257 -17.46 8.03 -0.99
C ARG A 257 -17.92 7.08 0.10
N ASP A 258 -19.24 6.80 0.14
CA ASP A 258 -19.76 5.73 1.00
C ASP A 258 -19.35 4.36 0.42
N PRO A 259 -18.49 3.59 1.10
CA PRO A 259 -18.08 2.28 0.63
C PRO A 259 -19.26 1.29 0.54
N ALA A 260 -20.32 1.47 1.32
CA ALA A 260 -21.53 0.64 1.27
C ALA A 260 -22.34 0.83 -0.03
N ALA A 261 -22.11 1.93 -0.77
CA ALA A 261 -22.76 2.20 -2.05
C ALA A 261 -22.07 1.52 -3.23
N ASP A 262 -20.83 1.02 -3.09
CA ASP A 262 -20.07 0.40 -4.17
C ASP A 262 -20.45 -1.06 -4.38
N ARG A 263 -21.60 -1.29 -5.01
CA ARG A 263 -22.16 -2.62 -5.23
C ARG A 263 -21.26 -3.54 -6.06
N ASP A 264 -20.48 -3.00 -7.00
CA ASP A 264 -19.63 -3.81 -7.86
C ASP A 264 -18.40 -4.30 -7.08
N PHE A 265 -17.78 -3.44 -6.28
CA PHE A 265 -16.71 -3.83 -5.35
C PHE A 265 -17.18 -4.87 -4.33
N LEU A 266 -18.30 -4.58 -3.64
CA LEU A 266 -18.85 -5.47 -2.60
C LEU A 266 -19.23 -6.85 -3.14
N ARG A 267 -19.75 -6.91 -4.38
CA ARG A 267 -20.03 -8.18 -5.06
C ARG A 267 -18.73 -8.97 -5.32
N GLY A 268 -17.70 -8.30 -5.85
CA GLY A 268 -16.39 -8.91 -6.09
C GLY A 268 -15.77 -9.44 -4.80
N TYR A 269 -15.79 -8.61 -3.75
CA TYR A 269 -15.30 -8.97 -2.43
C TYR A 269 -15.99 -10.23 -1.88
N ALA A 270 -17.32 -10.20 -1.80
CA ALA A 270 -18.09 -11.32 -1.26
C ALA A 270 -17.89 -12.62 -2.05
N GLY A 271 -17.76 -12.51 -3.39
CA GLY A 271 -17.50 -13.66 -4.26
C GLY A 271 -16.13 -14.30 -4.02
N ALA A 272 -15.12 -13.53 -3.64
CA ALA A 272 -13.76 -14.01 -3.41
C ALA A 272 -13.49 -14.43 -1.95
N SER A 273 -14.00 -13.66 -0.98
CA SER A 273 -13.81 -13.95 0.46
C SER A 273 -14.79 -15.00 1.02
N GLY A 274 -15.88 -15.27 0.29
CA GLY A 274 -16.98 -16.09 0.79
C GLY A 274 -17.86 -15.44 1.86
N THR A 275 -17.51 -14.24 2.31
CA THR A 275 -18.21 -13.51 3.38
C THR A 275 -18.41 -12.05 3.00
N PRO A 276 -19.65 -11.54 2.96
CA PRO A 276 -19.89 -10.14 2.64
C PRO A 276 -19.48 -9.22 3.78
N LEU A 277 -18.91 -8.05 3.44
CA LEU A 277 -18.71 -6.96 4.39
C LEU A 277 -20.06 -6.44 4.90
N ARG A 278 -20.14 -6.17 6.20
CA ARG A 278 -21.36 -5.69 6.87
C ARG A 278 -21.12 -4.30 7.45
N PHE A 279 -22.09 -3.41 7.26
CA PHE A 279 -22.01 -2.00 7.65
C PHE A 279 -22.99 -1.67 8.78
N GLY A 280 -22.98 -2.48 9.85
CA GLY A 280 -23.68 -2.15 11.10
C GLY A 280 -23.01 -1.00 11.87
N ASP A 281 -23.60 -0.59 12.99
CA ASP A 281 -23.15 0.59 13.77
C ASP A 281 -21.66 0.54 14.14
N ALA A 282 -21.19 -0.60 14.65
CA ALA A 282 -19.77 -0.77 14.99
C ALA A 282 -18.85 -0.64 13.76
N ALA A 283 -19.26 -1.15 12.59
CA ALA A 283 -18.50 -1.01 11.34
C ALA A 283 -18.48 0.43 10.85
N ARG A 284 -19.60 1.15 10.93
CA ARG A 284 -19.69 2.58 10.59
C ARG A 284 -18.84 3.44 11.51
N THR A 285 -18.82 3.12 12.80
CA THR A 285 -17.94 3.78 13.78
C THR A 285 -16.47 3.59 13.40
N ARG A 286 -16.04 2.35 13.06
CA ARG A 286 -14.66 2.09 12.65
C ARG A 286 -14.25 2.75 11.33
N LEU A 287 -15.17 2.90 10.38
CA LEU A 287 -14.92 3.62 9.13
C LEU A 287 -14.85 5.14 9.31
N ALA A 288 -15.35 5.67 10.41
CA ALA A 288 -15.31 7.09 10.73
C ALA A 288 -14.07 7.51 11.51
N LEU A 289 -13.28 6.54 12.03
CA LEU A 289 -12.01 6.75 12.72
C LEU A 289 -10.86 6.94 11.74
#